data_e7ce0d1147f93b63cc33df23df1c11a1
#
_entry.id   e7ce0d1147f93b63cc33df23df1c11a1
#
_cell.length_a   1.000
_cell.length_b   1.000
_cell.length_c   1.000
_cell.angle_alpha   90.00
_cell.angle_beta   90.00
_cell.angle_gamma   90.00
#
_symmetry.space_group_name_H-M   'P 1'
#
loop_
_entity.id
_entity.type
_entity.pdbx_description
1 polymer ?
#
loop_
_entity_poly.entity_id
_entity_poly.type
_entity_poly.pdbx_seq_one_letter_code
_entity_poly.pdbx_strand_id
1 'polypeptide(L)'
;ANAKEGIAVDWPIRYDDLAPWYSYVEKFAGIQGSKEGLEVLPDSEFLPAMDLNVVEKEVAAKIKTHYNGKRHMIIGRSANITQAKPEQNRVSCQYRNRCWRGCPFGAYFSTQSATLPAANATGNLTLETDKIVTKIIFDKDKKKATGVEVIDAVENKTYTYTAKIIFVCASSFNSTWLLMNSATDIWPGGLGSSSGELGNNVMDHHFRIG
;
A
#
# COMPACT_ATOMS: atom_id res chain seq x y z
N ALA A 1 3.60 6.80 -20.21
CA ALA A 1 2.48 7.31 -21.01
C ALA A 1 2.16 8.75 -20.63
N ASN A 2 1.77 9.01 -19.38
CA ASN A 2 1.30 10.34 -18.94
C ASN A 2 2.31 11.47 -19.16
N ALA A 3 3.62 11.21 -18.98
CA ALA A 3 4.65 12.21 -19.25
C ALA A 3 4.74 12.58 -20.75
N LYS A 4 4.55 11.59 -21.65
CA LYS A 4 4.54 11.82 -23.10
C LYS A 4 3.32 12.62 -23.55
N GLU A 5 2.24 12.56 -22.79
CA GLU A 5 0.99 13.28 -23.03
C GLU A 5 0.96 14.66 -22.36
N GLY A 6 2.05 15.05 -21.68
CA GLY A 6 2.18 16.36 -21.02
C GLY A 6 1.38 16.50 -19.72
N ILE A 7 0.83 15.39 -19.18
CA ILE A 7 -0.02 15.40 -17.99
C ILE A 7 0.81 15.27 -16.71
N ALA A 8 1.95 14.58 -16.76
CA ALA A 8 2.77 14.31 -15.59
C ALA A 8 4.26 14.33 -15.90
N VAL A 9 5.08 14.40 -14.87
CA VAL A 9 6.53 14.28 -14.97
C VAL A 9 6.92 12.80 -14.98
N ASP A 10 7.89 12.42 -15.80
CA ASP A 10 8.41 11.05 -15.78
C ASP A 10 9.17 10.78 -14.48
N TRP A 11 9.03 9.58 -13.94
CA TRP A 11 9.71 9.19 -12.72
C TRP A 11 11.19 8.89 -12.99
N PRO A 12 12.09 9.28 -12.08
CA PRO A 12 13.54 9.02 -12.25
C PRO A 12 13.92 7.56 -11.96
N ILE A 13 12.94 6.69 -11.74
CA ILE A 13 13.08 5.27 -11.44
C ILE A 13 12.33 4.42 -12.46
N ARG A 14 12.78 3.21 -12.67
CA ARG A 14 12.19 2.22 -13.60
C ARG A 14 11.79 0.96 -12.84
N TYR A 15 11.08 0.08 -13.54
CA TYR A 15 10.63 -1.19 -12.97
C TYR A 15 11.81 -2.01 -12.39
N ASP A 16 12.93 -2.09 -13.09
CA ASP A 16 14.10 -2.87 -12.67
C ASP A 16 14.68 -2.37 -11.34
N ASP A 17 14.59 -1.08 -11.06
CA ASP A 17 15.01 -0.50 -9.77
C ASP A 17 14.11 -0.96 -8.62
N LEU A 18 12.85 -1.27 -8.91
CA LEU A 18 11.83 -1.64 -7.93
C LEU A 18 11.57 -3.15 -7.84
N ALA A 19 11.90 -3.92 -8.88
CA ALA A 19 11.59 -5.34 -8.97
C ALA A 19 12.05 -6.17 -7.74
N PRO A 20 13.26 -5.97 -7.18
CA PRO A 20 13.68 -6.68 -5.97
C PRO A 20 12.81 -6.35 -4.75
N TRP A 21 12.33 -5.11 -4.65
CA TRP A 21 11.47 -4.66 -3.55
C TRP A 21 10.05 -5.18 -3.69
N TYR A 22 9.52 -5.28 -4.93
CA TYR A 22 8.27 -5.97 -5.19
C TYR A 22 8.35 -7.43 -4.74
N SER A 23 9.39 -8.17 -5.16
CA SER A 23 9.60 -9.55 -4.72
C SER A 23 9.68 -9.68 -3.20
N TYR A 24 10.40 -8.77 -2.54
CA TYR A 24 10.51 -8.77 -1.08
C TYR A 24 9.14 -8.59 -0.40
N VAL A 25 8.36 -7.61 -0.85
CA VAL A 25 7.04 -7.33 -0.27
C VAL A 25 6.05 -8.45 -0.58
N GLU A 26 6.05 -8.98 -1.80
CA GLU A 26 5.17 -10.08 -2.21
C GLU A 26 5.43 -11.35 -1.40
N LYS A 27 6.69 -11.66 -1.15
CA LYS A 27 7.10 -12.78 -0.30
C LYS A 27 6.70 -12.56 1.16
N PHE A 28 6.91 -11.35 1.69
CA PHE A 28 6.51 -11.00 3.05
C PHE A 28 4.99 -11.07 3.23
N ALA A 29 4.24 -10.43 2.35
CA ALA A 29 2.78 -10.42 2.38
C ALA A 29 2.17 -11.80 2.14
N GLY A 30 2.87 -12.65 1.39
CA GLY A 30 2.39 -13.97 0.98
C GLY A 30 1.40 -13.85 -0.18
N ILE A 31 1.84 -13.22 -1.27
CA ILE A 31 1.03 -13.17 -2.49
C ILE A 31 0.94 -14.57 -3.08
N GLN A 32 -0.27 -15.05 -3.33
CA GLN A 32 -0.49 -16.26 -4.12
C GLN A 32 -0.62 -15.91 -5.60
N GLY A 33 -0.17 -16.78 -6.47
CA GLY A 33 -0.27 -16.59 -7.91
C GLY A 33 0.60 -17.55 -8.70
N SER A 34 0.43 -17.54 -10.02
CA SER A 34 1.22 -18.30 -10.96
C SER A 34 2.23 -17.42 -11.71
N LYS A 35 3.32 -18.05 -12.13
CA LYS A 35 4.30 -17.44 -13.03
C LYS A 35 3.85 -17.71 -14.46
N GLU A 36 3.49 -16.66 -15.17
CA GLU A 36 2.88 -16.76 -16.49
C GLU A 36 3.84 -16.43 -17.64
N GLY A 37 4.98 -15.82 -17.35
CA GLY A 37 5.95 -15.38 -18.36
C GLY A 37 5.41 -14.27 -19.26
N LEU A 38 4.48 -13.44 -18.77
CA LEU A 38 3.87 -12.37 -19.55
C LEU A 38 4.64 -11.07 -19.35
N GLU A 39 5.05 -10.41 -20.42
CA GLU A 39 5.76 -9.13 -20.38
C GLU A 39 4.99 -8.05 -19.59
N VAL A 40 3.66 -8.01 -19.74
CA VAL A 40 2.79 -7.04 -19.08
C VAL A 40 2.49 -7.37 -17.62
N LEU A 41 2.90 -8.56 -17.16
CA LEU A 41 2.66 -9.04 -15.79
C LEU A 41 3.91 -9.75 -15.28
N PRO A 42 4.92 -9.01 -14.86
CA PRO A 42 6.21 -9.58 -14.43
C PRO A 42 6.03 -10.65 -13.35
N ASP A 43 6.80 -11.71 -13.47
CA ASP A 43 6.81 -12.80 -12.51
C ASP A 43 7.68 -12.45 -11.29
N SER A 44 7.32 -13.00 -10.16
CA SER A 44 8.00 -12.80 -8.88
C SER A 44 7.99 -14.08 -8.03
N GLU A 45 8.18 -13.96 -6.73
CA GLU A 45 8.13 -15.07 -5.79
C GLU A 45 6.74 -15.16 -5.15
N PHE A 46 5.94 -16.12 -5.60
CA PHE A 46 4.57 -16.30 -5.12
C PHE A 46 4.41 -17.58 -4.31
N LEU A 47 3.44 -17.59 -3.41
CA LEU A 47 2.86 -18.81 -2.88
C LEU A 47 2.09 -19.54 -3.99
N PRO A 48 1.86 -20.86 -3.88
CA PRO A 48 1.07 -21.61 -4.85
C PRO A 48 -0.25 -20.91 -5.17
N ALA A 49 -0.57 -20.83 -6.45
CA ALA A 49 -1.80 -20.20 -6.92
C ALA A 49 -3.04 -20.91 -6.41
N MET A 50 -4.10 -20.18 -6.17
CA MET A 50 -5.44 -20.76 -6.04
C MET A 50 -5.86 -21.35 -7.37
N ASP A 51 -6.68 -22.41 -7.34
CA ASP A 51 -7.20 -23.04 -8.53
C ASP A 51 -8.35 -22.25 -9.16
N LEU A 52 -8.37 -22.23 -10.48
CA LEU A 52 -9.58 -21.88 -11.23
C LEU A 52 -10.63 -22.99 -11.03
N ASN A 53 -11.88 -22.62 -10.94
CA ASN A 53 -12.97 -23.60 -10.92
C ASN A 53 -13.17 -24.25 -12.31
N VAL A 54 -14.05 -25.25 -12.39
CA VAL A 54 -14.25 -26.03 -13.64
C VAL A 54 -14.67 -25.13 -14.81
N VAL A 55 -15.60 -24.20 -14.57
CA VAL A 55 -16.09 -23.27 -15.60
C VAL A 55 -14.98 -22.32 -16.06
N GLU A 56 -14.24 -21.77 -15.10
CA GLU A 56 -13.13 -20.87 -15.39
C GLU A 56 -12.02 -21.54 -16.18
N LYS A 57 -11.69 -22.80 -15.88
CA LYS A 57 -10.72 -23.59 -16.64
C LYS A 57 -11.15 -23.77 -18.10
N GLU A 58 -12.43 -24.07 -18.33
CA GLU A 58 -12.97 -24.20 -19.68
C GLU A 58 -12.96 -22.87 -20.44
N VAL A 59 -13.37 -21.79 -19.81
CA VAL A 59 -13.36 -20.44 -20.40
C VAL A 59 -11.92 -20.02 -20.71
N ALA A 60 -10.97 -20.25 -19.82
CA ALA A 60 -9.56 -19.94 -20.03
C ALA A 60 -9.01 -20.68 -21.27
N ALA A 61 -9.34 -21.97 -21.43
CA ALA A 61 -8.95 -22.75 -22.59
C ALA A 61 -9.55 -22.20 -23.91
N LYS A 62 -10.84 -21.85 -23.89
CA LYS A 62 -11.51 -21.23 -25.04
C LYS A 62 -10.92 -19.87 -25.41
N ILE A 63 -10.62 -19.02 -24.43
CA ILE A 63 -9.97 -17.72 -24.65
C ILE A 63 -8.60 -17.93 -25.31
N LYS A 64 -7.78 -18.82 -24.77
CA LYS A 64 -6.46 -19.13 -25.31
C LYS A 64 -6.53 -19.58 -26.77
N THR A 65 -7.47 -20.48 -27.10
CA THR A 65 -7.67 -20.97 -28.45
C THR A 65 -8.19 -19.88 -29.38
N HIS A 66 -9.23 -19.16 -28.98
CA HIS A 66 -9.87 -18.13 -29.82
C HIS A 66 -8.91 -16.99 -30.20
N TYR A 67 -8.05 -16.60 -29.28
CA TYR A 67 -7.08 -15.52 -29.50
C TYR A 67 -5.68 -16.02 -29.89
N ASN A 68 -5.53 -17.29 -30.30
CA ASN A 68 -4.25 -17.87 -30.70
C ASN A 68 -3.13 -17.63 -29.67
N GLY A 69 -3.43 -17.79 -28.40
CA GLY A 69 -2.47 -17.59 -27.30
C GLY A 69 -2.11 -16.14 -26.98
N LYS A 70 -2.72 -15.15 -27.63
CA LYS A 70 -2.45 -13.71 -27.38
C LYS A 70 -3.18 -13.15 -26.17
N ARG A 71 -4.17 -13.86 -25.64
CA ARG A 71 -4.90 -13.48 -24.44
C ARG A 71 -4.98 -14.66 -23.48
N HIS A 72 -4.88 -14.34 -22.21
CA HIS A 72 -4.87 -15.32 -21.14
C HIS A 72 -5.91 -14.95 -20.09
N MET A 73 -6.61 -15.94 -19.58
CA MET A 73 -7.37 -15.85 -18.35
C MET A 73 -6.61 -16.63 -17.29
N ILE A 74 -6.16 -15.97 -16.27
CA ILE A 74 -5.33 -16.52 -15.19
C ILE A 74 -5.99 -16.27 -13.84
N ILE A 75 -5.51 -16.98 -12.82
CA ILE A 75 -5.91 -16.66 -11.44
C ILE A 75 -5.36 -15.29 -11.02
N GLY A 76 -6.18 -14.45 -10.40
CA GLY A 76 -5.72 -13.16 -9.90
C GLY A 76 -4.70 -13.32 -8.77
N ARG A 77 -3.56 -12.65 -8.90
CA ARG A 77 -2.59 -12.55 -7.81
C ARG A 77 -3.22 -11.79 -6.64
N SER A 78 -3.15 -12.34 -5.45
CA SER A 78 -3.79 -11.73 -4.29
C SER A 78 -3.05 -12.06 -2.99
N ALA A 79 -3.20 -11.18 -2.01
CA ALA A 79 -2.58 -11.32 -0.70
C ALA A 79 -3.41 -12.22 0.24
N ASN A 80 -3.90 -13.33 -0.28
CA ASN A 80 -4.56 -14.41 0.45
C ASN A 80 -3.62 -15.61 0.49
N ILE A 81 -2.98 -15.87 1.63
CA ILE A 81 -1.99 -16.95 1.70
C ILE A 81 -2.63 -18.32 1.48
N THR A 82 -2.05 -19.10 0.58
CA THR A 82 -2.45 -20.49 0.27
C THR A 82 -1.66 -21.52 1.06
N GLN A 83 -0.56 -21.11 1.66
CA GLN A 83 0.23 -21.90 2.59
C GLN A 83 0.36 -21.12 3.90
N ALA A 84 0.36 -21.82 5.04
CA ALA A 84 0.53 -21.19 6.34
C ALA A 84 1.89 -20.46 6.43
N LYS A 85 1.88 -19.34 7.16
CA LYS A 85 3.08 -18.58 7.55
C LYS A 85 3.17 -18.54 9.07
N PRO A 86 3.67 -19.63 9.70
CA PRO A 86 3.70 -19.75 11.16
C PRO A 86 4.50 -18.63 11.83
N GLU A 87 5.55 -18.13 11.17
CA GLU A 87 6.39 -17.02 11.63
C GLU A 87 5.62 -15.70 11.75
N GLN A 88 4.47 -15.59 11.09
CA GLN A 88 3.54 -14.46 11.17
C GLN A 88 2.25 -14.82 11.92
N ASN A 89 2.14 -16.03 12.45
CA ASN A 89 0.91 -16.56 13.05
C ASN A 89 -0.30 -16.51 12.10
N ARG A 90 -0.08 -16.79 10.82
CA ARG A 90 -1.11 -16.76 9.76
C ARG A 90 -1.36 -18.17 9.24
N VAL A 91 -2.62 -18.55 9.15
CA VAL A 91 -3.07 -19.85 8.62
C VAL A 91 -3.58 -19.69 7.20
N SER A 92 -3.41 -20.71 6.36
CA SER A 92 -3.86 -20.70 4.96
C SER A 92 -5.34 -20.36 4.81
N CYS A 93 -5.69 -19.80 3.66
CA CYS A 93 -7.06 -19.42 3.33
C CYS A 93 -8.03 -20.61 3.43
N GLN A 94 -9.15 -20.41 4.11
CA GLN A 94 -10.20 -21.41 4.30
C GLN A 94 -11.39 -21.18 3.34
N TYR A 95 -11.22 -20.38 2.29
CA TYR A 95 -12.20 -20.13 1.21
C TYR A 95 -13.60 -19.72 1.69
N ARG A 96 -13.67 -18.94 2.77
CA ARG A 96 -14.94 -18.56 3.41
C ARG A 96 -15.66 -17.38 2.76
N ASN A 97 -15.05 -16.73 1.77
CA ASN A 97 -15.57 -15.55 1.08
C ASN A 97 -16.00 -14.40 2.02
N ARG A 98 -15.23 -14.15 3.09
CA ARG A 98 -15.51 -13.11 4.10
C ARG A 98 -14.31 -12.21 4.38
N CYS A 99 -13.45 -12.01 3.38
CA CYS A 99 -12.18 -11.28 3.56
C CYS A 99 -12.39 -9.85 4.08
N TRP A 100 -13.34 -9.11 3.54
CA TRP A 100 -13.63 -7.72 3.92
C TRP A 100 -14.31 -7.55 5.29
N ARG A 101 -14.75 -8.62 5.91
CA ARG A 101 -15.37 -8.60 7.24
C ARG A 101 -14.41 -9.03 8.34
N GLY A 102 -13.13 -9.09 8.03
CA GLY A 102 -12.09 -9.63 8.88
C GLY A 102 -11.90 -11.14 8.70
N CYS A 103 -10.64 -11.54 8.49
CA CYS A 103 -10.24 -12.92 8.35
C CYS A 103 -9.70 -13.44 9.68
N PRO A 104 -10.41 -14.35 10.40
CA PRO A 104 -9.95 -14.84 11.69
C PRO A 104 -8.71 -15.75 11.60
N PHE A 105 -8.35 -16.16 10.38
CA PHE A 105 -7.17 -16.98 10.10
C PHE A 105 -5.93 -16.18 9.72
N GLY A 106 -6.05 -14.84 9.62
CA GLY A 106 -4.97 -13.99 9.13
C GLY A 106 -4.55 -14.26 7.68
N ALA A 107 -5.29 -15.11 6.95
CA ALA A 107 -4.96 -15.46 5.57
C ALA A 107 -5.01 -14.28 4.62
N TYR A 108 -6.02 -13.42 4.76
CA TYR A 108 -6.11 -12.15 4.05
C TYR A 108 -5.15 -11.13 4.68
N PHE A 109 -4.30 -10.54 3.85
CA PHE A 109 -3.33 -9.57 4.32
C PHE A 109 -4.00 -8.29 4.84
N SER A 110 -3.54 -7.87 5.99
CA SER A 110 -3.85 -6.56 6.57
C SER A 110 -2.72 -6.14 7.50
N THR A 111 -2.68 -4.87 7.85
CA THR A 111 -1.77 -4.37 8.88
C THR A 111 -1.92 -5.16 10.17
N GLN A 112 -3.14 -5.47 10.58
CA GLN A 112 -3.43 -6.20 11.82
C GLN A 112 -2.99 -7.68 11.76
N SER A 113 -3.08 -8.30 10.59
CA SER A 113 -2.74 -9.73 10.46
C SER A 113 -1.28 -10.01 10.16
N ALA A 114 -0.54 -9.04 9.60
CA ALA A 114 0.82 -9.29 9.11
C ALA A 114 1.85 -8.28 9.62
N THR A 115 1.71 -6.99 9.26
CA THR A 115 2.78 -6.01 9.51
C THR A 115 2.89 -5.58 10.97
N LEU A 116 1.79 -5.35 11.68
CA LEU A 116 1.82 -5.01 13.11
C LEU A 116 2.37 -6.13 13.98
N PRO A 117 1.92 -7.39 13.85
CA PRO A 117 2.53 -8.51 14.57
C PRO A 117 4.03 -8.65 14.30
N ALA A 118 4.45 -8.52 13.03
CA ALA A 118 5.86 -8.58 12.66
C ALA A 118 6.67 -7.42 13.27
N ALA A 119 6.15 -6.20 13.23
CA ALA A 119 6.81 -5.05 13.84
C ALA A 119 6.89 -5.20 15.37
N ASN A 120 5.82 -5.66 16.01
CA ASN A 120 5.80 -5.88 17.46
C ASN A 120 6.81 -6.95 17.89
N ALA A 121 6.98 -8.01 17.09
CA ALA A 121 7.95 -9.07 17.37
C ALA A 121 9.42 -8.57 17.36
N THR A 122 9.70 -7.43 16.76
CA THR A 122 11.06 -6.82 16.81
C THR A 122 11.41 -6.21 18.16
N GLY A 123 10.41 -5.95 19.01
CA GLY A 123 10.57 -5.20 20.26
C GLY A 123 10.85 -3.70 20.08
N ASN A 124 10.82 -3.19 18.84
CA ASN A 124 11.14 -1.81 18.51
C ASN A 124 9.90 -0.97 18.14
N LEU A 125 8.70 -1.54 18.24
CA LEU A 125 7.46 -0.85 17.97
C LEU A 125 6.91 -0.20 19.25
N THR A 126 6.59 1.09 19.17
CA THR A 126 5.66 1.75 20.11
C THR A 126 4.40 2.11 19.32
N LEU A 127 3.27 1.54 19.69
CA LEU A 127 1.97 1.83 19.09
C LEU A 127 1.12 2.59 20.12
N GLU A 128 0.74 3.80 19.77
CA GLU A 128 -0.17 4.61 20.57
C GLU A 128 -1.47 4.86 19.82
N THR A 129 -2.59 4.63 20.47
CA THR A 129 -3.94 4.89 19.97
C THR A 129 -4.48 6.19 20.57
N ASP A 130 -5.63 6.65 20.07
CA ASP A 130 -6.32 7.85 20.56
C ASP A 130 -5.47 9.13 20.46
N LYS A 131 -4.52 9.13 19.53
CA LYS A 131 -3.58 10.23 19.27
C LYS A 131 -3.90 10.85 17.90
N ILE A 132 -4.32 12.10 17.90
CA ILE A 132 -4.67 12.84 16.69
C ILE A 132 -3.51 13.74 16.33
N VAL A 133 -2.82 13.45 15.23
CA VAL A 133 -1.75 14.30 14.70
C VAL A 133 -2.37 15.56 14.09
N THR A 134 -2.00 16.73 14.58
CA THR A 134 -2.57 18.01 14.15
C THR A 134 -1.71 18.76 13.15
N LYS A 135 -0.38 18.62 13.28
CA LYS A 135 0.58 19.22 12.34
C LYS A 135 1.94 18.55 12.41
N ILE A 136 2.72 18.73 11.36
CA ILE A 136 4.14 18.38 11.29
C ILE A 136 4.95 19.61 11.73
N ILE A 137 5.93 19.41 12.60
CA ILE A 137 6.81 20.46 13.09
C ILE A 137 7.99 20.58 12.14
N PHE A 138 8.12 21.76 11.50
CA PHE A 138 9.25 22.10 10.65
C PHE A 138 10.22 23.01 11.40
N ASP A 139 11.49 22.59 11.44
CA ASP A 139 12.59 23.37 12.00
C ASP A 139 13.29 24.14 10.86
N LYS A 140 13.16 25.45 10.86
CA LYS A 140 13.69 26.31 9.79
C LYS A 140 15.21 26.39 9.77
N ASP A 141 15.85 26.24 10.91
CA ASP A 141 17.31 26.32 11.02
C ASP A 141 17.95 25.03 10.50
N LYS A 142 17.34 23.89 10.82
CA LYS A 142 17.74 22.56 10.30
C LYS A 142 17.15 22.27 8.91
N LYS A 143 16.23 23.09 8.40
CA LYS A 143 15.54 22.93 7.12
C LYS A 143 14.90 21.54 6.94
N LYS A 144 14.27 21.01 7.98
CA LYS A 144 13.65 19.69 7.96
C LYS A 144 12.48 19.55 8.94
N ALA A 145 11.61 18.57 8.66
CA ALA A 145 10.62 18.12 9.63
C ALA A 145 11.33 17.39 10.78
N THR A 146 10.99 17.73 12.00
CA THR A 146 11.64 17.21 13.23
C THR A 146 10.70 16.46 14.14
N GLY A 147 9.40 16.59 13.95
CA GLY A 147 8.41 15.98 14.82
C GLY A 147 6.99 16.24 14.37
N VAL A 148 6.06 15.84 15.22
CA VAL A 148 4.63 16.07 15.04
C VAL A 148 4.02 16.59 16.33
N GLU A 149 3.02 17.44 16.22
CA GLU A 149 2.15 17.82 17.31
C GLU A 149 0.92 16.90 17.31
N VAL A 150 0.52 16.46 18.49
CA VAL A 150 -0.52 15.45 18.67
C VAL A 150 -1.45 15.88 19.81
N ILE A 151 -2.74 15.74 19.59
CA ILE A 151 -3.74 15.85 20.67
C ILE A 151 -4.10 14.44 21.14
N ASP A 152 -3.99 14.20 22.43
CA ASP A 152 -4.56 13.02 23.07
C ASP A 152 -6.08 13.21 23.17
N ALA A 153 -6.85 12.34 22.50
CA ALA A 153 -8.30 12.45 22.45
C ALA A 153 -8.98 12.07 23.79
N VAL A 154 -8.28 11.33 24.66
CA VAL A 154 -8.79 10.93 25.98
C VAL A 154 -8.50 12.01 27.01
N GLU A 155 -7.26 12.49 27.07
CA GLU A 155 -6.84 13.48 28.06
C GLU A 155 -7.11 14.92 27.63
N ASN A 156 -7.38 15.15 26.34
CA ASN A 156 -7.51 16.46 25.72
C ASN A 156 -6.28 17.36 25.96
N LYS A 157 -5.10 16.77 25.86
CA LYS A 157 -3.80 17.43 26.01
C LYS A 157 -2.97 17.35 24.75
N THR A 158 -2.14 18.34 24.53
CA THR A 158 -1.22 18.40 23.39
C THR A 158 0.15 17.86 23.78
N TYR A 159 0.70 17.01 22.93
CA TYR A 159 2.03 16.42 23.04
C TYR A 159 2.85 16.67 21.77
N THR A 160 4.16 16.62 21.92
CA THR A 160 5.10 16.68 20.80
C THR A 160 5.91 15.39 20.74
N TYR A 161 5.91 14.75 19.58
CA TYR A 161 6.77 13.60 19.30
C TYR A 161 7.84 14.01 18.30
N THR A 162 9.08 13.60 18.53
CA THR A 162 10.20 13.89 17.63
C THR A 162 10.70 12.63 16.94
N ALA A 163 11.13 12.76 15.68
CA ALA A 163 11.67 11.65 14.91
C ALA A 163 12.70 12.13 13.89
N LYS A 164 13.60 11.23 13.49
CA LYS A 164 14.55 11.47 12.40
C LYS A 164 13.87 11.42 11.03
N ILE A 165 12.86 10.56 10.88
CA ILE A 165 12.07 10.35 9.66
C ILE A 165 10.61 10.29 10.08
N ILE A 166 9.74 10.95 9.32
CA ILE A 166 8.30 10.99 9.56
C ILE A 166 7.61 10.47 8.30
N PHE A 167 6.86 9.37 8.43
CA PHE A 167 6.02 8.84 7.37
C PHE A 167 4.58 9.32 7.57
N VAL A 168 4.06 10.02 6.57
CA VAL A 168 2.67 10.50 6.58
C VAL A 168 1.81 9.50 5.83
N CYS A 169 1.14 8.61 6.56
CA CYS A 169 0.35 7.50 6.03
C CYS A 169 -1.14 7.62 6.35
N ALA A 170 -1.68 8.84 6.29
CA ALA A 170 -3.06 9.15 6.67
C ALA A 170 -4.06 9.16 5.49
N SER A 171 -3.77 8.46 4.40
CA SER A 171 -4.42 8.51 3.09
C SER A 171 -4.25 9.86 2.36
N SER A 172 -4.63 9.92 1.09
CA SER A 172 -4.38 11.10 0.24
C SER A 172 -4.95 12.39 0.82
N PHE A 173 -6.22 12.39 1.20
CA PHE A 173 -6.88 13.59 1.71
C PHE A 173 -6.32 14.04 3.05
N ASN A 174 -6.24 13.14 4.02
CA ASN A 174 -5.78 13.50 5.36
C ASN A 174 -4.29 13.82 5.41
N SER A 175 -3.46 13.16 4.60
CA SER A 175 -2.04 13.52 4.48
C SER A 175 -1.86 14.91 3.90
N THR A 176 -2.62 15.24 2.85
CA THR A 176 -2.62 16.57 2.24
C THR A 176 -3.12 17.62 3.23
N TRP A 177 -4.23 17.36 3.91
CA TRP A 177 -4.79 18.24 4.92
C TRP A 177 -3.78 18.49 6.06
N LEU A 178 -3.10 17.45 6.54
CA LEU A 178 -2.07 17.58 7.56
C LEU A 178 -0.90 18.46 7.10
N LEU A 179 -0.45 18.32 5.85
CA LEU A 179 0.58 19.19 5.27
C LEU A 179 0.10 20.64 5.16
N MET A 180 -1.14 20.88 4.74
CA MET A 180 -1.72 22.23 4.67
C MET A 180 -1.83 22.87 6.06
N ASN A 181 -2.22 22.12 7.09
CA ASN A 181 -2.27 22.60 8.48
C ASN A 181 -0.89 22.82 9.09
N SER A 182 0.16 22.34 8.46
CA SER A 182 1.55 22.53 8.90
C SER A 182 2.20 23.76 8.26
N ALA A 183 1.41 24.81 7.99
CA ALA A 183 1.88 26.07 7.44
C ALA A 183 2.90 26.75 8.37
N THR A 184 3.87 27.44 7.78
CA THR A 184 4.90 28.23 8.45
C THR A 184 5.16 29.51 7.66
N ASP A 185 5.98 30.40 8.19
CA ASP A 185 6.41 31.62 7.47
C ASP A 185 7.10 31.30 6.12
N ILE A 186 7.80 30.17 6.06
CA ILE A 186 8.48 29.69 4.84
C ILE A 186 7.49 28.99 3.91
N TRP A 187 6.49 28.34 4.45
CA TRP A 187 5.49 27.51 3.75
C TRP A 187 4.07 28.03 4.06
N PRO A 188 3.68 29.23 3.62
CA PRO A 188 2.40 29.80 4.02
C PRO A 188 1.17 29.04 3.50
N GLY A 189 1.31 28.32 2.40
CA GLY A 189 0.27 27.43 1.86
C GLY A 189 0.28 26.01 2.40
N GLY A 190 1.08 25.72 3.43
CA GLY A 190 1.30 24.39 3.98
C GLY A 190 2.70 23.87 3.71
N LEU A 191 3.14 22.90 4.49
CA LEU A 191 4.47 22.32 4.39
C LEU A 191 4.64 21.63 3.02
N GLY A 192 5.65 22.06 2.25
CA GLY A 192 5.90 21.54 0.90
C GLY A 192 5.11 22.21 -0.22
N SER A 193 4.48 23.35 0.04
CA SER A 193 3.62 24.06 -0.94
C SER A 193 4.37 24.90 -2.00
N SER A 194 5.70 24.83 -2.09
CA SER A 194 6.53 25.68 -2.97
C SER A 194 6.21 25.58 -4.46
N SER A 195 5.73 24.42 -4.92
CA SER A 195 5.32 24.20 -6.30
C SER A 195 3.93 24.73 -6.65
N GLY A 196 3.09 25.06 -5.63
CA GLY A 196 1.67 25.35 -5.79
C GLY A 196 0.79 24.11 -6.02
N GLU A 197 1.36 22.90 -6.05
CA GLU A 197 0.63 21.67 -6.36
C GLU A 197 0.00 20.99 -5.16
N LEU A 198 0.35 21.43 -3.93
CA LEU A 198 -0.22 20.83 -2.72
C LEU A 198 -1.74 21.04 -2.68
N GLY A 199 -2.49 19.96 -2.63
CA GLY A 199 -3.96 19.95 -2.62
C GLY A 199 -4.60 20.00 -4.00
N ASN A 200 -3.81 20.03 -5.07
CA ASN A 200 -4.28 20.02 -6.46
C ASN A 200 -4.14 18.63 -7.09
N ASN A 201 -4.69 18.48 -8.30
CA ASN A 201 -4.54 17.28 -9.15
C ASN A 201 -5.06 15.98 -8.51
N VAL A 202 -6.09 16.06 -7.69
CA VAL A 202 -6.74 14.87 -7.13
C VAL A 202 -7.44 14.10 -8.24
N MET A 203 -7.08 12.83 -8.37
CA MET A 203 -7.70 11.90 -9.31
C MET A 203 -8.13 10.64 -8.57
N ASP A 204 -9.30 10.14 -8.93
CA ASP A 204 -9.76 8.81 -8.55
C ASP A 204 -9.73 7.88 -9.76
N HIS A 205 -9.97 6.60 -9.53
CA HIS A 205 -10.11 5.63 -10.61
C HIS A 205 -11.27 6.00 -11.53
N HIS A 206 -11.01 6.04 -12.83
CA HIS A 206 -12.09 6.08 -13.80
C HIS A 206 -12.60 4.65 -14.00
N PHE A 207 -13.79 4.37 -13.51
CA PHE A 207 -14.47 3.12 -13.80
C PHE A 207 -15.92 3.40 -14.20
N ARG A 208 -16.36 2.67 -15.18
CA ARG A 208 -17.74 2.69 -15.63
C ARG A 208 -18.34 1.32 -15.38
N ILE A 209 -19.33 1.29 -14.51
CA ILE A 209 -20.18 0.13 -14.31
C ILE A 209 -21.41 0.36 -15.18
N GLY A 210 -21.54 -0.39 -16.24
CA GLY A 210 -22.65 -0.35 -17.15
C GLY A 210 -22.93 -1.72 -17.73
#